data_c88772de442954632d75ff9e4d7b82c7
#
_entry.id   c88772de442954632d75ff9e4d7b82c7
#
_cell.length_a   1.000
_cell.length_b   1.000
_cell.length_c   1.000
_cell.angle_alpha   90.00
_cell.angle_beta   90.00
_cell.angle_gamma   90.00
#
_symmetry.space_group_name_H-M   'P 1'
#
loop_
_entity.id
_entity.type
_entity.pdbx_description
1 polymer ?
#
loop_
_entity_poly.entity_id
_entity_poly.type
_entity_poly.pdbx_seq_one_letter_code
_entity_poly.pdbx_strand_id
1 'polypeptide(L)'
;MLALIGRSGAGKSVLLRHLMGLVRPDKGRVLIEGVDLHRSSPSQRKALKERFGVLFQGGALFDSMTVFDNVAFPLREKSRLSEEEIRERVLKELALVELSGAEGKYPAEISGGMRKRVALARAIIHNPKIVFFDEPTTGLDPITARSIHQLIHSTHSRLRFTGVIVTHETWGLFSIVDRVALLHEGRILALGSPEQIMESREPVVREFLEPHRSFRSTAGQEAP
;
A
#
# COMPACT_ATOMS: atom_id res chain seq x y z
N MET A 1 -8.73 6.62 1.66
CA MET A 1 -7.98 5.32 1.75
C MET A 1 -8.86 4.22 2.28
N LEU A 2 -8.77 2.99 1.72
CA LEU A 2 -9.48 1.80 2.18
C LEU A 2 -8.47 0.78 2.73
N ALA A 3 -8.69 0.27 3.94
CA ALA A 3 -8.02 -0.91 4.45
C ALA A 3 -8.83 -2.17 4.18
N LEU A 4 -8.23 -3.19 3.58
CA LEU A 4 -8.76 -4.54 3.50
C LEU A 4 -8.01 -5.41 4.50
N ILE A 5 -8.66 -5.72 5.61
CA ILE A 5 -8.09 -6.48 6.72
C ILE A 5 -8.68 -7.89 6.79
N GLY A 6 -8.03 -8.78 7.52
CA GLY A 6 -8.50 -10.16 7.75
C GLY A 6 -7.35 -11.10 8.09
N ARG A 7 -7.66 -12.29 8.56
CA ARG A 7 -6.66 -13.32 8.92
C ARG A 7 -5.80 -13.71 7.71
N SER A 8 -4.61 -14.26 7.97
CA SER A 8 -3.80 -14.88 6.91
C SER A 8 -4.62 -15.98 6.23
N GLY A 9 -4.50 -16.09 4.90
CA GLY A 9 -5.28 -17.05 4.11
C GLY A 9 -6.73 -16.64 3.79
N ALA A 10 -7.27 -15.52 4.31
CA ALA A 10 -8.65 -15.08 4.01
C ALA A 10 -8.91 -14.67 2.55
N GLY A 11 -7.87 -14.60 1.71
CA GLY A 11 -8.00 -14.25 0.29
C GLY A 11 -7.70 -12.78 -0.04
N LYS A 12 -7.17 -11.99 0.90
CA LYS A 12 -6.87 -10.55 0.71
C LYS A 12 -5.97 -10.26 -0.49
N SER A 13 -4.82 -10.92 -0.59
CA SER A 13 -3.89 -10.72 -1.71
C SER A 13 -4.45 -11.27 -3.02
N VAL A 14 -5.32 -12.28 -2.99
CA VAL A 14 -6.05 -12.76 -4.17
C VAL A 14 -7.01 -11.68 -4.66
N LEU A 15 -7.82 -11.12 -3.78
CA LEU A 15 -8.70 -10.00 -4.11
C LEU A 15 -7.91 -8.81 -4.67
N LEU A 16 -6.77 -8.47 -4.05
CA LEU A 16 -5.91 -7.40 -4.53
C LEU A 16 -5.40 -7.67 -5.96
N ARG A 17 -5.00 -8.90 -6.27
CA ARG A 17 -4.58 -9.29 -7.63
C ARG A 17 -5.70 -9.14 -8.65
N HIS A 18 -6.95 -9.43 -8.28
CA HIS A 18 -8.11 -9.15 -9.14
C HIS A 18 -8.30 -7.65 -9.38
N LEU A 19 -8.19 -6.82 -8.33
CA LEU A 19 -8.28 -5.36 -8.43
C LEU A 19 -7.19 -4.75 -9.31
N MET A 20 -5.96 -5.29 -9.25
CA MET A 20 -4.85 -4.90 -10.12
C MET A 20 -4.97 -5.45 -11.56
N GLY A 21 -5.94 -6.32 -11.81
CA GLY A 21 -6.10 -6.99 -13.11
C GLY A 21 -4.97 -7.97 -13.46
N LEU A 22 -4.34 -8.57 -12.44
CA LEU A 22 -3.34 -9.64 -12.61
C LEU A 22 -4.00 -11.01 -12.74
N VAL A 23 -5.18 -11.18 -12.14
CA VAL A 23 -5.99 -12.39 -12.21
C VAL A 23 -7.40 -11.99 -12.65
N ARG A 24 -7.99 -12.75 -13.60
CA ARG A 24 -9.36 -12.54 -14.02
C ARG A 24 -10.32 -13.24 -13.05
N PRO A 25 -11.40 -12.58 -12.58
CA PRO A 25 -12.41 -13.24 -11.76
C PRO A 25 -13.22 -14.25 -12.55
N ASP A 26 -13.56 -15.39 -11.96
CA ASP A 26 -14.44 -16.40 -12.56
C ASP A 26 -15.87 -15.87 -12.70
N LYS A 27 -16.32 -15.09 -11.72
CA LYS A 27 -17.63 -14.43 -11.70
C LYS A 27 -17.49 -12.98 -11.22
N GLY A 28 -18.42 -12.13 -11.64
CA GLY A 28 -18.40 -10.72 -11.32
C GLY A 28 -17.51 -9.90 -12.25
N ARG A 29 -17.16 -8.70 -11.82
CA ARG A 29 -16.37 -7.75 -12.60
C ARG A 29 -15.63 -6.75 -11.69
N VAL A 30 -14.52 -6.22 -12.19
CA VAL A 30 -13.76 -5.15 -11.55
C VAL A 30 -13.96 -3.89 -12.39
N LEU A 31 -14.55 -2.86 -11.78
CA LEU A 31 -14.79 -1.58 -12.43
C LEU A 31 -13.80 -0.55 -11.90
N ILE A 32 -13.07 0.08 -12.80
CA ILE A 32 -12.17 1.22 -12.51
C ILE A 32 -12.74 2.43 -13.26
N GLU A 33 -13.17 3.45 -12.53
CA GLU A 33 -13.85 4.63 -13.10
C GLU A 33 -15.00 4.24 -14.05
N GLY A 34 -15.77 3.20 -13.70
CA GLY A 34 -16.89 2.68 -14.49
C GLY A 34 -16.50 1.75 -15.64
N VAL A 35 -15.23 1.60 -15.97
CA VAL A 35 -14.72 0.72 -17.03
C VAL A 35 -14.42 -0.67 -16.48
N ASP A 36 -14.97 -1.73 -17.11
CA ASP A 36 -14.66 -3.12 -16.74
C ASP A 36 -13.22 -3.46 -17.17
N LEU A 37 -12.36 -3.64 -16.16
CA LEU A 37 -10.92 -3.88 -16.35
C LEU A 37 -10.63 -5.13 -17.20
N HIS A 38 -11.46 -6.16 -17.07
CA HIS A 38 -11.22 -7.45 -17.74
C HIS A 38 -11.92 -7.60 -19.08
N ARG A 39 -12.96 -6.78 -19.33
CA ARG A 39 -13.70 -6.75 -20.61
C ARG A 39 -13.28 -5.60 -21.52
N SER A 40 -12.48 -4.66 -21.01
CA SER A 40 -11.92 -3.56 -21.81
C SER A 40 -10.94 -4.06 -22.86
N SER A 41 -10.77 -3.27 -23.93
CA SER A 41 -9.76 -3.54 -24.95
C SER A 41 -8.33 -3.55 -24.35
N PRO A 42 -7.34 -4.21 -25.01
CA PRO A 42 -5.97 -4.21 -24.51
C PRO A 42 -5.40 -2.79 -24.31
N SER A 43 -5.70 -1.85 -25.19
CA SER A 43 -5.27 -0.45 -25.08
C SER A 43 -5.90 0.27 -23.91
N GLN A 44 -7.22 0.13 -23.70
CA GLN A 44 -7.92 0.68 -22.54
C GLN A 44 -7.41 0.10 -21.22
N ARG A 45 -7.18 -1.21 -21.18
CA ARG A 45 -6.63 -1.89 -20.01
C ARG A 45 -5.23 -1.41 -19.68
N LYS A 46 -4.37 -1.23 -20.68
CA LYS A 46 -3.04 -0.66 -20.53
C LYS A 46 -3.13 0.75 -19.94
N ALA A 47 -3.94 1.62 -20.51
CA ALA A 47 -4.14 3.00 -20.03
C ALA A 47 -4.66 3.07 -18.58
N LEU A 48 -5.54 2.13 -18.17
CA LEU A 48 -6.00 2.03 -16.78
C LEU A 48 -4.85 1.61 -15.84
N LYS A 49 -4.07 0.59 -16.24
CA LYS A 49 -2.96 0.08 -15.42
C LYS A 49 -1.80 1.07 -15.30
N GLU A 50 -1.58 1.93 -16.27
CA GLU A 50 -0.59 3.01 -16.19
C GLU A 50 -0.87 4.00 -15.06
N ARG A 51 -2.12 4.07 -14.59
CA ARG A 51 -2.54 4.91 -13.45
C ARG A 51 -2.33 4.23 -12.10
N PHE A 52 -1.85 2.98 -12.06
CA PHE A 52 -1.65 2.23 -10.83
C PHE A 52 -0.23 2.38 -10.32
N GLY A 53 -0.11 2.65 -9.02
CA GLY A 53 1.09 2.40 -8.23
C GLY A 53 0.91 1.12 -7.42
N VAL A 54 1.96 0.35 -7.23
CA VAL A 54 1.89 -0.90 -6.45
C VAL A 54 3.11 -1.02 -5.55
N LEU A 55 2.86 -1.20 -4.26
CA LEU A 55 3.84 -1.62 -3.28
C LEU A 55 3.54 -3.07 -2.89
N PHE A 56 4.38 -3.99 -3.32
CA PHE A 56 4.26 -5.42 -3.00
C PHE A 56 4.85 -5.76 -1.63
N GLN A 57 4.44 -6.88 -1.05
CA GLN A 57 4.80 -7.34 0.29
C GLN A 57 6.32 -7.32 0.56
N GLY A 58 7.14 -7.83 -0.33
CA GLY A 58 8.62 -7.80 -0.23
C GLY A 58 9.26 -6.52 -0.74
N GLY A 59 8.46 -5.50 -1.15
CA GLY A 59 8.95 -4.35 -1.91
C GLY A 59 9.15 -4.65 -3.39
N ALA A 60 9.46 -5.89 -3.77
CA ALA A 60 9.74 -6.34 -5.13
C ALA A 60 10.74 -5.42 -5.87
N LEU A 61 11.79 -4.99 -5.18
CA LEU A 61 12.86 -4.22 -5.78
C LEU A 61 13.69 -5.11 -6.72
N PHE A 62 14.24 -4.51 -7.75
CA PHE A 62 15.21 -5.17 -8.62
C PHE A 62 16.57 -5.18 -7.92
N ASP A 63 17.06 -6.35 -7.53
CA ASP A 63 18.30 -6.51 -6.77
C ASP A 63 19.55 -6.05 -7.55
N SER A 64 19.49 -6.11 -8.88
CA SER A 64 20.53 -5.65 -9.80
C SER A 64 20.53 -4.14 -10.07
N MET A 65 19.58 -3.41 -9.53
CA MET A 65 19.42 -1.97 -9.69
C MET A 65 19.71 -1.25 -8.38
N THR A 66 20.28 -0.06 -8.48
CA THR A 66 20.45 0.83 -7.32
C THR A 66 19.10 1.31 -6.79
N VAL A 67 19.08 1.96 -5.63
CA VAL A 67 17.91 2.66 -5.08
C VAL A 67 17.41 3.70 -6.10
N PHE A 68 18.32 4.48 -6.68
CA PHE A 68 17.98 5.45 -7.71
C PHE A 68 17.30 4.78 -8.91
N ASP A 69 17.89 3.74 -9.48
CA ASP A 69 17.37 3.08 -10.68
C ASP A 69 16.05 2.37 -10.43
N ASN A 70 15.85 1.78 -9.25
CA ASN A 70 14.55 1.22 -8.85
C ASN A 70 13.44 2.28 -8.89
N VAL A 71 13.71 3.50 -8.38
CA VAL A 71 12.74 4.59 -8.37
C VAL A 71 12.60 5.23 -9.75
N ALA A 72 13.67 5.33 -10.53
CA ALA A 72 13.67 5.88 -11.89
C ALA A 72 12.93 4.99 -12.90
N PHE A 73 12.93 3.66 -12.67
CA PHE A 73 12.43 2.67 -13.61
C PHE A 73 11.02 2.99 -14.17
N PRO A 74 10.00 3.31 -13.37
CA PRO A 74 8.68 3.64 -13.93
C PRO A 74 8.67 4.88 -14.82
N LEU A 75 9.52 5.86 -14.57
CA LEU A 75 9.62 7.06 -15.41
C LEU A 75 10.29 6.75 -16.75
N ARG A 76 11.37 5.97 -16.75
CA ARG A 76 12.06 5.52 -17.98
C ARG A 76 11.14 4.72 -18.88
N GLU A 77 10.30 3.85 -18.30
CA GLU A 77 9.39 2.98 -19.04
C GLU A 77 8.13 3.69 -19.54
N LYS A 78 7.63 4.71 -18.83
CA LYS A 78 6.28 5.25 -19.05
C LYS A 78 6.27 6.73 -19.45
N SER A 79 7.41 7.42 -19.45
CA SER A 79 7.45 8.84 -19.78
C SER A 79 8.43 9.14 -20.94
N ARG A 80 8.38 10.37 -21.44
CA ARG A 80 9.33 10.91 -22.42
C ARG A 80 10.29 11.93 -21.79
N LEU A 81 10.48 11.84 -20.49
CA LEU A 81 11.37 12.73 -19.75
C LEU A 81 12.83 12.45 -20.11
N SER A 82 13.63 13.49 -20.11
CA SER A 82 15.09 13.38 -20.19
C SER A 82 15.66 12.73 -18.91
N GLU A 83 16.85 12.15 -18.98
CA GLU A 83 17.52 11.59 -17.79
C GLU A 83 17.77 12.66 -16.71
N GLU A 84 17.98 13.93 -17.11
CA GLU A 84 18.12 15.06 -16.19
C GLU A 84 16.82 15.31 -15.40
N GLU A 85 15.68 15.36 -16.09
CA GLU A 85 14.35 15.51 -15.46
C GLU A 85 14.01 14.31 -14.57
N ILE A 86 14.37 13.09 -15.01
CA ILE A 86 14.20 11.87 -14.19
C ILE A 86 15.05 11.97 -12.92
N ARG A 87 16.31 12.38 -13.06
CA ARG A 87 17.22 12.54 -11.93
C ARG A 87 16.67 13.52 -10.90
N GLU A 88 16.22 14.69 -11.32
CA GLU A 88 15.65 15.70 -10.44
C GLU A 88 14.43 15.14 -9.66
N ARG A 89 13.51 14.49 -10.39
CA ARG A 89 12.30 13.91 -9.77
C ARG A 89 12.62 12.80 -8.78
N VAL A 90 13.54 11.91 -9.14
CA VAL A 90 13.94 10.79 -8.28
C VAL A 90 14.60 11.29 -7.01
N LEU A 91 15.55 12.22 -7.10
CA LEU A 91 16.22 12.78 -5.92
C LEU A 91 15.23 13.49 -4.99
N LYS A 92 14.30 14.25 -5.56
CA LYS A 92 13.23 14.89 -4.81
C LYS A 92 12.34 13.87 -4.08
N GLU A 93 11.93 12.81 -4.77
CA GLU A 93 11.06 11.77 -4.17
C GLU A 93 11.81 10.96 -3.11
N LEU A 94 13.10 10.64 -3.32
CA LEU A 94 13.94 9.99 -2.32
C LEU A 94 14.10 10.85 -1.06
N ALA A 95 14.26 12.15 -1.20
CA ALA A 95 14.29 13.07 -0.05
C ALA A 95 12.96 13.04 0.73
N LEU A 96 11.81 13.01 0.03
CA LEU A 96 10.48 12.96 0.66
C LEU A 96 10.22 11.65 1.41
N VAL A 97 10.84 10.55 1.00
CA VAL A 97 10.78 9.27 1.73
C VAL A 97 11.97 9.05 2.67
N GLU A 98 12.73 10.12 2.98
CA GLU A 98 13.86 10.12 3.93
C GLU A 98 14.98 9.14 3.53
N LEU A 99 15.35 9.12 2.25
CA LEU A 99 16.39 8.26 1.68
C LEU A 99 17.52 9.06 0.99
N SER A 100 17.68 10.34 1.31
CA SER A 100 18.80 11.13 0.81
C SER A 100 20.14 10.49 1.18
N GLY A 101 21.06 10.39 0.22
CA GLY A 101 22.37 9.78 0.39
C GLY A 101 22.38 8.25 0.23
N ALA A 102 21.23 7.63 -0.10
CA ALA A 102 21.14 6.20 -0.37
C ALA A 102 21.01 5.86 -1.86
N GLU A 103 21.08 6.84 -2.74
CA GLU A 103 20.77 6.72 -4.18
C GLU A 103 21.59 5.65 -4.89
N GLY A 104 22.88 5.56 -4.57
CA GLY A 104 23.82 4.63 -5.19
C GLY A 104 23.84 3.23 -4.56
N LYS A 105 23.12 3.03 -3.44
CA LYS A 105 23.10 1.73 -2.75
C LYS A 105 22.20 0.73 -3.49
N TYR A 106 22.52 -0.56 -3.32
CA TYR A 106 21.69 -1.67 -3.79
C TYR A 106 20.72 -2.13 -2.70
N PRO A 107 19.62 -2.84 -3.05
CA PRO A 107 18.65 -3.35 -2.08
C PRO A 107 19.26 -4.21 -0.97
N ALA A 108 20.36 -4.93 -1.24
CA ALA A 108 21.08 -5.74 -0.26
C ALA A 108 21.83 -4.90 0.79
N GLU A 109 22.12 -3.63 0.51
CA GLU A 109 22.91 -2.73 1.37
C GLU A 109 22.05 -1.84 2.27
N ILE A 110 20.73 -1.97 2.21
CA ILE A 110 19.78 -1.14 2.95
C ILE A 110 18.88 -1.98 3.86
N SER A 111 18.39 -1.34 4.93
CA SER A 111 17.50 -2.00 5.90
C SER A 111 16.12 -2.37 5.32
N GLY A 112 15.37 -3.24 6.01
CA GLY A 112 14.00 -3.59 5.63
C GLY A 112 13.07 -2.37 5.50
N GLY A 113 13.14 -1.45 6.45
CA GLY A 113 12.39 -0.19 6.41
C GLY A 113 12.80 0.69 5.22
N MET A 114 14.10 0.82 4.93
CA MET A 114 14.57 1.54 3.74
C MET A 114 14.08 0.90 2.45
N ARG A 115 14.07 -0.44 2.34
CA ARG A 115 13.50 -1.14 1.17
C ARG A 115 12.02 -0.79 0.96
N LYS A 116 11.24 -0.73 2.04
CA LYS A 116 9.82 -0.32 1.95
C LYS A 116 9.65 1.14 1.50
N ARG A 117 10.52 2.05 1.94
CA ARG A 117 10.54 3.45 1.51
C ARG A 117 10.90 3.58 0.02
N VAL A 118 11.89 2.83 -0.48
CA VAL A 118 12.23 2.76 -1.92
C VAL A 118 11.05 2.23 -2.72
N ALA A 119 10.41 1.15 -2.26
CA ALA A 119 9.25 0.58 -2.92
C ALA A 119 8.06 1.55 -2.97
N LEU A 120 7.86 2.34 -1.91
CA LEU A 120 6.85 3.41 -1.89
C LEU A 120 7.20 4.49 -2.92
N ALA A 121 8.42 5.04 -2.89
CA ALA A 121 8.88 6.05 -3.85
C ALA A 121 8.69 5.57 -5.30
N ARG A 122 9.08 4.33 -5.62
CA ARG A 122 8.86 3.73 -6.93
C ARG A 122 7.40 3.62 -7.31
N ALA A 123 6.53 3.26 -6.35
CA ALA A 123 5.10 3.11 -6.61
C ALA A 123 4.40 4.43 -6.95
N ILE A 124 4.93 5.56 -6.45
CA ILE A 124 4.25 6.87 -6.56
C ILE A 124 4.95 7.88 -7.50
N ILE A 125 6.18 7.61 -7.96
CA ILE A 125 7.00 8.56 -8.74
C ILE A 125 6.32 9.09 -10.01
N HIS A 126 5.42 8.31 -10.59
CA HIS A 126 4.68 8.68 -11.80
C HIS A 126 3.30 9.29 -11.53
N ASN A 127 3.02 9.71 -10.26
CA ASN A 127 1.77 10.33 -9.81
C ASN A 127 0.52 9.46 -10.13
N PRO A 128 0.45 8.23 -9.62
CA PRO A 128 -0.66 7.32 -9.89
C PRO A 128 -1.98 7.87 -9.35
N LYS A 129 -3.11 7.45 -9.96
CA LYS A 129 -4.46 7.74 -9.46
C LYS A 129 -4.92 6.74 -8.40
N ILE A 130 -4.42 5.52 -8.47
CA ILE A 130 -4.75 4.44 -7.54
C ILE A 130 -3.44 3.81 -7.08
N VAL A 131 -3.29 3.61 -5.76
CA VAL A 131 -2.13 2.92 -5.19
C VAL A 131 -2.59 1.71 -4.39
N PHE A 132 -2.03 0.57 -4.71
CA PHE A 132 -2.24 -0.69 -4.01
C PHE A 132 -1.04 -0.99 -3.11
N PHE A 133 -1.32 -1.31 -1.84
CA PHE A 133 -0.32 -1.68 -0.85
C PHE A 133 -0.60 -3.11 -0.37
N ASP A 134 0.28 -4.05 -0.70
CA ASP A 134 0.19 -5.42 -0.23
C ASP A 134 1.15 -5.62 0.94
N GLU A 135 0.60 -5.70 2.15
CA GLU A 135 1.33 -5.91 3.40
C GLU A 135 2.53 -4.94 3.58
N PRO A 136 2.30 -3.61 3.58
CA PRO A 136 3.37 -2.61 3.52
C PRO A 136 4.31 -2.62 4.72
N THR A 137 3.85 -3.08 5.88
CA THR A 137 4.60 -3.04 7.16
C THR A 137 5.03 -4.42 7.65
N THR A 138 4.57 -5.49 7.03
CA THR A 138 4.89 -6.86 7.47
C THR A 138 6.39 -7.10 7.50
N GLY A 139 6.85 -7.67 8.62
CA GLY A 139 8.26 -7.97 8.88
C GLY A 139 9.09 -6.78 9.38
N LEU A 140 8.45 -5.66 9.74
CA LEU A 140 9.08 -4.51 10.38
C LEU A 140 8.80 -4.50 11.90
N ASP A 141 9.69 -3.89 12.65
CA ASP A 141 9.43 -3.56 14.04
C ASP A 141 8.33 -2.47 14.17
N PRO A 142 7.65 -2.35 15.33
CA PRO A 142 6.52 -1.44 15.49
C PRO A 142 6.84 0.04 15.22
N ILE A 143 8.06 0.50 15.53
CA ILE A 143 8.48 1.89 15.34
C ILE A 143 8.63 2.17 13.84
N THR A 144 9.34 1.29 13.14
CA THR A 144 9.52 1.37 11.69
C THR A 144 8.18 1.24 10.96
N ALA A 145 7.31 0.31 11.37
CA ALA A 145 5.97 0.15 10.80
C ALA A 145 5.14 1.43 10.92
N ARG A 146 5.15 2.08 12.10
CA ARG A 146 4.48 3.36 12.31
C ARG A 146 5.02 4.45 11.38
N SER A 147 6.34 4.52 11.21
CA SER A 147 6.97 5.47 10.28
C SER A 147 6.51 5.25 8.83
N ILE A 148 6.41 4.00 8.38
CA ILE A 148 5.87 3.69 7.04
C ILE A 148 4.39 4.10 6.91
N HIS A 149 3.55 3.87 7.93
CA HIS A 149 2.17 4.32 7.92
C HIS A 149 2.07 5.85 7.80
N GLN A 150 2.87 6.60 8.57
CA GLN A 150 2.93 8.07 8.50
C GLN A 150 3.37 8.54 7.12
N LEU A 151 4.35 7.87 6.52
CA LEU A 151 4.84 8.17 5.18
C LEU A 151 3.79 7.91 4.10
N ILE A 152 3.03 6.80 4.19
CA ILE A 152 1.90 6.53 3.31
C ILE A 152 0.83 7.63 3.45
N HIS A 153 0.50 8.02 4.67
CA HIS A 153 -0.48 9.07 4.94
C HIS A 153 -0.07 10.43 4.38
N SER A 154 1.17 10.88 4.65
CA SER A 154 1.69 12.15 4.13
C SER A 154 1.75 12.16 2.60
N THR A 155 2.14 11.05 2.00
CA THR A 155 2.15 10.87 0.55
C THR A 155 0.74 10.91 -0.04
N HIS A 156 -0.24 10.25 0.60
CA HIS A 156 -1.64 10.32 0.20
C HIS A 156 -2.19 11.74 0.29
N SER A 157 -1.88 12.46 1.37
CA SER A 157 -2.30 13.87 1.55
C SER A 157 -1.72 14.79 0.48
N ARG A 158 -0.48 14.52 0.02
CA ARG A 158 0.20 15.28 -1.03
C ARG A 158 -0.34 14.96 -2.43
N LEU A 159 -0.52 13.69 -2.76
CA LEU A 159 -0.83 13.23 -4.13
C LEU A 159 -2.32 12.96 -4.38
N ARG A 160 -3.12 12.81 -3.32
CA ARG A 160 -4.58 12.60 -3.39
C ARG A 160 -5.00 11.39 -4.24
N PHE A 161 -4.23 10.31 -4.22
CA PHE A 161 -4.60 9.05 -4.89
C PHE A 161 -5.68 8.28 -4.13
N THR A 162 -6.40 7.38 -4.79
CA THR A 162 -7.19 6.36 -4.11
C THR A 162 -6.28 5.24 -3.63
N GLY A 163 -6.19 5.01 -2.30
CA GLY A 163 -5.34 3.98 -1.72
C GLY A 163 -6.14 2.75 -1.27
N VAL A 164 -5.63 1.56 -1.57
CA VAL A 164 -6.11 0.29 -1.04
C VAL A 164 -4.96 -0.41 -0.34
N ILE A 165 -5.08 -0.58 0.99
CA ILE A 165 -4.06 -1.24 1.83
C ILE A 165 -4.60 -2.61 2.22
N VAL A 166 -3.88 -3.66 1.87
CA VAL A 166 -4.16 -5.03 2.31
C VAL A 166 -3.19 -5.38 3.43
N THR A 167 -3.72 -5.80 4.58
CA THR A 167 -2.89 -6.25 5.70
C THR A 167 -3.67 -7.13 6.69
N HIS A 168 -2.94 -7.88 7.49
CA HIS A 168 -3.46 -8.54 8.69
C HIS A 168 -3.08 -7.78 9.97
N GLU A 169 -2.19 -6.78 9.86
CA GLU A 169 -1.76 -5.92 10.96
C GLU A 169 -2.61 -4.65 10.96
N THR A 170 -3.35 -4.40 12.04
CA THR A 170 -4.23 -3.22 12.12
C THR A 170 -3.66 -2.11 12.99
N TRP A 171 -2.56 -2.39 13.70
CA TRP A 171 -1.94 -1.41 14.59
C TRP A 171 -1.41 -0.18 13.81
N GLY A 172 -1.86 1.00 14.22
CA GLY A 172 -1.53 2.26 13.54
C GLY A 172 -2.20 2.47 12.18
N LEU A 173 -2.82 1.45 11.59
CA LEU A 173 -3.46 1.55 10.28
C LEU A 173 -4.75 2.40 10.34
N PHE A 174 -5.54 2.26 11.39
CA PHE A 174 -6.84 2.92 11.50
C PHE A 174 -6.73 4.45 11.58
N SER A 175 -5.56 4.99 11.95
CA SER A 175 -5.32 6.44 11.97
C SER A 175 -5.05 7.03 10.58
N ILE A 176 -4.86 6.21 9.54
CA ILE A 176 -4.48 6.67 8.20
C ILE A 176 -5.46 6.27 7.10
N VAL A 177 -6.56 5.60 7.44
CA VAL A 177 -7.56 5.14 6.48
C VAL A 177 -8.94 5.72 6.79
N ASP A 178 -9.75 5.93 5.74
CA ASP A 178 -11.11 6.46 5.87
C ASP A 178 -12.14 5.33 6.03
N ARG A 179 -11.85 4.16 5.48
CA ARG A 179 -12.74 3.00 5.49
C ARG A 179 -11.95 1.71 5.73
N VAL A 180 -12.61 0.75 6.37
CA VAL A 180 -12.08 -0.58 6.65
C VAL A 180 -13.07 -1.63 6.18
N ALA A 181 -12.58 -2.61 5.43
CA ALA A 181 -13.32 -3.81 5.03
C ALA A 181 -12.67 -5.04 5.69
N LEU A 182 -13.43 -5.82 6.47
CA LEU A 182 -12.95 -7.10 7.00
C LEU A 182 -13.35 -8.23 6.06
N LEU A 183 -12.35 -8.89 5.51
CA LEU A 183 -12.52 -10.10 4.70
C LEU A 183 -12.42 -11.35 5.60
N HIS A 184 -13.47 -12.15 5.61
CA HIS A 184 -13.55 -13.42 6.34
C HIS A 184 -14.20 -14.48 5.46
N GLU A 185 -13.58 -15.66 5.35
CA GLU A 185 -14.07 -16.79 4.54
C GLU A 185 -14.52 -16.39 3.12
N GLY A 186 -13.72 -15.55 2.45
CA GLY A 186 -14.00 -15.11 1.07
C GLY A 186 -15.11 -14.08 0.93
N ARG A 187 -15.64 -13.52 2.03
CA ARG A 187 -16.70 -12.51 2.01
C ARG A 187 -16.30 -11.26 2.79
N ILE A 188 -16.80 -10.11 2.38
CA ILE A 188 -16.70 -8.88 3.17
C ILE A 188 -17.75 -8.98 4.30
N LEU A 189 -17.28 -9.27 5.51
CA LEU A 189 -18.12 -9.45 6.68
C LEU A 189 -18.53 -8.11 7.30
N ALA A 190 -17.64 -7.13 7.29
CA ALA A 190 -17.90 -5.79 7.80
C ALA A 190 -17.25 -4.75 6.90
N LEU A 191 -17.91 -3.60 6.75
CA LEU A 191 -17.43 -2.44 5.99
C LEU A 191 -17.92 -1.17 6.67
N GLY A 192 -17.01 -0.30 7.07
CA GLY A 192 -17.36 0.95 7.75
C GLY A 192 -16.17 1.87 7.94
N SER A 193 -16.34 2.93 8.74
CA SER A 193 -15.22 3.73 9.23
C SER A 193 -14.41 2.95 10.26
N PRO A 194 -13.15 3.35 10.56
CA PRO A 194 -12.38 2.73 11.65
C PRO A 194 -13.14 2.66 12.96
N GLU A 195 -13.88 3.70 13.33
CA GLU A 195 -14.69 3.77 14.56
C GLU A 195 -15.81 2.74 14.53
N GLN A 196 -16.57 2.67 13.42
CA GLN A 196 -17.67 1.69 13.26
C GLN A 196 -17.16 0.24 13.35
N ILE A 197 -15.98 -0.03 12.79
CA ILE A 197 -15.36 -1.36 12.88
C ILE A 197 -14.91 -1.66 14.32
N MET A 198 -14.33 -0.70 15.03
CA MET A 198 -13.94 -0.85 16.43
C MET A 198 -15.13 -1.07 17.39
N GLU A 199 -16.28 -0.46 17.10
CA GLU A 199 -17.51 -0.58 17.87
C GLU A 199 -18.37 -1.77 17.47
N SER A 200 -17.95 -2.52 16.44
CA SER A 200 -18.72 -3.66 15.94
C SER A 200 -19.03 -4.67 17.03
N ARG A 201 -20.29 -5.15 17.03
CA ARG A 201 -20.77 -6.24 17.91
C ARG A 201 -20.60 -7.62 17.28
N GLU A 202 -20.23 -7.68 16.00
CA GLU A 202 -20.01 -8.93 15.27
C GLU A 202 -18.87 -9.73 15.94
N PRO A 203 -19.11 -10.97 16.39
CA PRO A 203 -18.12 -11.75 17.15
C PRO A 203 -16.78 -11.90 16.42
N VAL A 204 -16.80 -12.19 15.11
CA VAL A 204 -15.59 -12.37 14.30
C VAL A 204 -14.78 -11.08 14.17
N VAL A 205 -15.46 -9.92 14.05
CA VAL A 205 -14.79 -8.61 14.03
C VAL A 205 -14.12 -8.34 15.37
N ARG A 206 -14.82 -8.62 16.47
CA ARG A 206 -14.28 -8.44 17.82
C ARG A 206 -13.06 -9.31 18.08
N GLU A 207 -13.15 -10.61 17.77
CA GLU A 207 -12.04 -11.55 17.90
C GLU A 207 -10.82 -11.11 17.07
N PHE A 208 -11.04 -10.63 15.84
CA PHE A 208 -9.95 -10.11 15.01
C PHE A 208 -9.28 -8.87 15.63
N LEU A 209 -10.04 -8.03 16.33
CA LEU A 209 -9.56 -6.78 16.93
C LEU A 209 -9.07 -6.93 18.39
N GLU A 210 -9.33 -8.06 19.05
CA GLU A 210 -8.93 -8.25 20.46
C GLU A 210 -7.46 -7.95 20.78
N PRO A 211 -6.48 -8.38 19.96
CA PRO A 211 -5.08 -8.02 20.19
C PRO A 211 -4.82 -6.51 20.24
N HIS A 212 -5.71 -5.70 19.63
CA HIS A 212 -5.57 -4.24 19.58
C HIS A 212 -6.27 -3.53 20.73
N ARG A 213 -7.25 -4.16 21.37
CA ARG A 213 -8.00 -3.61 22.52
C ARG A 213 -7.20 -3.68 23.81
N SER A 214 -6.46 -4.76 24.02
CA SER A 214 -5.62 -4.96 25.21
C SER A 214 -4.51 -3.91 25.33
N PHE A 215 -3.95 -3.42 24.23
CA PHE A 215 -2.94 -2.35 24.25
C PHE A 215 -3.46 -0.96 24.61
N ARG A 216 -4.73 -0.64 24.38
CA ARG A 216 -5.32 0.64 24.82
C ARG A 216 -5.61 0.70 26.32
N SER A 217 -5.89 -0.45 26.94
CA SER A 217 -6.16 -0.53 28.38
C SER A 217 -4.92 -0.25 29.24
N THR A 218 -3.73 -0.62 28.76
CA THR A 218 -2.47 -0.39 29.50
C THR A 218 -1.89 1.02 29.32
N ALA A 219 -2.17 1.69 28.21
CA ALA A 219 -1.68 3.06 27.95
C ALA A 219 -2.50 4.15 28.69
N GLY A 220 -3.64 3.82 29.27
CA GLY A 220 -4.50 4.74 30.03
C GLY A 220 -4.33 4.68 31.56
N GLN A 221 -3.41 3.84 32.08
CA GLN A 221 -3.20 3.67 33.51
C GLN A 221 -1.87 4.20 34.04
N GLU A 222 -1.03 4.81 33.20
CA GLU A 222 0.19 5.47 33.65
C GLU A 222 0.13 6.98 33.38
N ALA A 223 -0.54 7.69 34.27
CA ALA A 223 -0.24 9.08 34.61
C ALA A 223 -0.68 9.31 36.06
N PRO A 224 0.26 9.48 37.00
CA PRO A 224 -0.04 10.05 38.30
C PRO A 224 -0.29 11.57 38.22
#